data_50a969b5e866415563f353b98d807387
#
_entry.id   50a969b5e866415563f353b98d807387
#
_cell.length_a   1.000
_cell.length_b   1.000
_cell.length_c   1.000
_cell.angle_alpha   90.00
_cell.angle_beta   90.00
_cell.angle_gamma   90.00
#
_symmetry.space_group_name_H-M   'P 1'
#
loop_
_entity.id
_entity.type
_entity.pdbx_description
1 polymer ?
#
loop_
_entity_poly.entity_id
_entity_poly.type
_entity_poly.pdbx_seq_one_letter_code
_entity_poly.pdbx_strand_id
1 'polypeptide(L)'
;MIRRPPRSTPKPSSAASDVYKRQVMPVVVSLLNSLSGIAAAFTGFIISNSVLIVAGSLVGASGLILTFIMCKAMNRTLTDVLFKSFGGSEKETLTRTKVGADAEEVAMMVDGAQKVIIVPGYGMAVSQCQHQVKEFSDLLKEKFDTEVKFAIHPVAGRMPGHMNVLLAEANVPYDQLIEMDEINQEFSECDMAVIIGANDTCNPAARSGEGPLAGMPIIDADKARSVVIIKRSLSVGYAGVDNDLFYEDKTMMLFGDGKVMMNSLNSAIKEI
;
A
#
# COMPACT_ATOMS: atom_id res chain seq x y z
N MET A 1 34.27 -28.59 7.47
CA MET A 1 33.05 -27.74 7.57
C MET A 1 32.57 -27.39 6.16
N ILE A 2 31.52 -28.06 5.68
CA ILE A 2 30.97 -27.83 4.34
C ILE A 2 29.98 -26.66 4.47
N ARG A 3 30.30 -25.51 3.88
CA ARG A 3 29.37 -24.37 3.79
C ARG A 3 28.19 -24.79 2.91
N ARG A 4 26.97 -24.75 3.47
CA ARG A 4 25.74 -24.89 2.67
C ARG A 4 25.67 -23.76 1.65
N PRO A 5 25.33 -24.03 0.38
CA PRO A 5 25.12 -22.97 -0.60
C PRO A 5 23.98 -22.05 -0.15
N PRO A 6 24.01 -20.74 -0.45
CA PRO A 6 22.95 -19.82 -0.10
C PRO A 6 21.65 -20.29 -0.76
N ARG A 7 20.55 -20.35 -0.01
CA ARG A 7 19.21 -20.63 -0.55
C ARG A 7 18.94 -19.65 -1.68
N SER A 8 18.65 -20.17 -2.87
CA SER A 8 18.22 -19.37 -4.00
C SER A 8 17.00 -18.55 -3.59
N THR A 9 17.13 -17.22 -3.59
CA THR A 9 15.98 -16.33 -3.49
C THR A 9 14.97 -16.67 -4.59
N PRO A 10 13.66 -16.77 -4.27
CA PRO A 10 12.65 -17.02 -5.30
C PRO A 10 12.79 -15.98 -6.41
N LYS A 11 12.73 -16.39 -7.67
CA LYS A 11 12.77 -15.47 -8.81
C LYS A 11 11.68 -14.41 -8.66
N PRO A 12 11.93 -13.14 -9.03
CA PRO A 12 10.96 -12.04 -8.89
C PRO A 12 9.58 -12.35 -9.48
N SER A 13 9.53 -13.12 -10.58
CA SER A 13 8.29 -13.58 -11.21
C SER A 13 7.43 -14.50 -10.33
N SER A 14 8.01 -15.30 -9.45
CA SER A 14 7.26 -16.16 -8.54
C SER A 14 6.67 -15.37 -7.37
N ALA A 15 7.38 -14.36 -6.87
CA ALA A 15 6.89 -13.50 -5.79
C ALA A 15 5.72 -12.60 -6.27
N ALA A 16 5.79 -12.03 -7.47
CA ALA A 16 4.70 -11.27 -8.07
C ALA A 16 3.45 -12.14 -8.32
N SER A 17 3.64 -13.37 -8.81
CA SER A 17 2.57 -14.36 -8.99
C SER A 17 1.91 -14.74 -7.65
N ASP A 18 2.69 -14.87 -6.56
CA ASP A 18 2.17 -15.22 -5.25
C ASP A 18 1.38 -14.07 -4.61
N VAL A 19 1.81 -12.83 -4.77
CA VAL A 19 1.07 -11.64 -4.28
C VAL A 19 -0.24 -11.48 -5.04
N TYR A 20 -0.23 -11.64 -6.36
CA TYR A 20 -1.44 -11.59 -7.18
C TYR A 20 -2.43 -12.69 -6.80
N LYS A 21 -1.99 -13.95 -6.66
CA LYS A 21 -2.83 -15.05 -6.22
C LYS A 21 -3.47 -14.77 -4.86
N ARG A 22 -2.74 -14.16 -3.93
CA ARG A 22 -3.25 -13.82 -2.60
C ARG A 22 -4.30 -12.73 -2.60
N GLN A 23 -4.31 -11.83 -3.59
CA GLN A 23 -5.31 -10.76 -3.68
C GLN A 23 -6.53 -11.16 -4.51
N VAL A 24 -6.36 -11.99 -5.53
CA VAL A 24 -7.46 -12.55 -6.34
C VAL A 24 -8.23 -13.61 -5.55
N MET A 25 -7.55 -14.41 -4.73
CA MET A 25 -8.18 -15.45 -3.92
C MET A 25 -9.35 -14.95 -3.03
N PRO A 26 -9.23 -13.83 -2.29
CA PRO A 26 -10.36 -13.33 -1.51
C PRO A 26 -11.59 -12.98 -2.37
N VAL A 27 -11.40 -12.43 -3.57
CA VAL A 27 -12.49 -12.11 -4.51
C VAL A 27 -13.19 -13.38 -4.97
N VAL A 28 -12.41 -14.39 -5.37
CA VAL A 28 -12.94 -15.68 -5.81
C VAL A 28 -13.67 -16.39 -4.67
N VAL A 29 -13.11 -16.39 -3.46
CA VAL A 29 -13.75 -16.98 -2.27
C VAL A 29 -15.05 -16.26 -1.93
N SER A 30 -15.09 -14.93 -1.98
CA SER A 30 -16.30 -14.14 -1.75
C SER A 30 -17.38 -14.46 -2.78
N LEU A 31 -17.00 -14.59 -4.06
CA LEU A 31 -17.93 -14.97 -5.12
C LEU A 31 -18.48 -16.40 -4.92
N LEU A 32 -17.64 -17.37 -4.61
CA LEU A 32 -18.06 -18.75 -4.33
C LEU A 32 -19.01 -18.82 -3.14
N ASN A 33 -18.71 -18.07 -2.07
CA ASN A 33 -19.59 -17.99 -0.91
C ASN A 33 -20.96 -17.38 -1.28
N SER A 34 -20.98 -16.35 -2.12
CA SER A 34 -22.21 -15.76 -2.64
C SER A 34 -23.03 -16.77 -3.45
N LEU A 35 -22.40 -17.52 -4.36
CA LEU A 35 -23.08 -18.55 -5.16
C LEU A 35 -23.63 -19.67 -4.27
N SER A 36 -22.90 -20.04 -3.23
CA SER A 36 -23.36 -21.02 -2.23
C SER A 36 -24.59 -20.50 -1.46
N GLY A 37 -24.62 -19.21 -1.10
CA GLY A 37 -25.78 -18.56 -0.49
C GLY A 37 -27.00 -18.59 -1.39
N ILE A 38 -26.83 -18.27 -2.67
CA ILE A 38 -27.90 -18.33 -3.68
C ILE A 38 -28.43 -19.78 -3.81
N ALA A 39 -27.55 -20.76 -3.90
CA ALA A 39 -27.93 -22.19 -3.94
C ALA A 39 -28.72 -22.60 -2.70
N ALA A 40 -28.31 -22.15 -1.51
CA ALA A 40 -29.04 -22.41 -0.27
C ALA A 40 -30.45 -21.78 -0.28
N ALA A 41 -30.60 -20.57 -0.83
CA ALA A 41 -31.92 -19.93 -0.98
C ALA A 41 -32.82 -20.74 -1.90
N PHE A 42 -32.35 -21.19 -3.07
CA PHE A 42 -33.11 -22.06 -3.97
C PHE A 42 -33.48 -23.41 -3.30
N THR A 43 -32.59 -24.01 -2.56
CA THR A 43 -32.89 -25.21 -1.77
C THR A 43 -34.00 -24.94 -0.75
N GLY A 44 -33.95 -23.75 -0.09
CA GLY A 44 -34.99 -23.32 0.83
C GLY A 44 -36.37 -23.22 0.19
N PHE A 45 -36.47 -22.78 -1.06
CA PHE A 45 -37.71 -22.76 -1.81
C PHE A 45 -38.28 -24.19 -2.05
N ILE A 46 -37.41 -25.13 -2.42
CA ILE A 46 -37.81 -26.52 -2.68
C ILE A 46 -38.33 -27.19 -1.40
N ILE A 47 -37.67 -26.94 -0.27
CA ILE A 47 -38.00 -27.56 1.03
C ILE A 47 -39.06 -26.73 1.78
N SER A 48 -39.50 -25.58 1.25
CA SER A 48 -40.42 -24.63 1.89
C SER A 48 -39.91 -24.16 3.28
N ASN A 49 -38.58 -23.96 3.43
CA ASN A 49 -37.95 -23.50 4.65
C ASN A 49 -37.60 -22.00 4.55
N SER A 50 -38.40 -21.17 5.24
CA SER A 50 -38.25 -19.71 5.22
C SER A 50 -36.92 -19.22 5.80
N VAL A 51 -36.38 -19.90 6.80
CA VAL A 51 -35.10 -19.53 7.41
C VAL A 51 -33.96 -19.72 6.40
N LEU A 52 -33.97 -20.80 5.64
CA LEU A 52 -32.95 -21.10 4.65
C LEU A 52 -33.04 -20.13 3.47
N ILE A 53 -34.24 -19.73 3.08
CA ILE A 53 -34.48 -18.70 2.03
C ILE A 53 -33.87 -17.37 2.47
N VAL A 54 -34.21 -16.89 3.66
CA VAL A 54 -33.76 -15.60 4.17
C VAL A 54 -32.23 -15.60 4.38
N ALA A 55 -31.71 -16.60 5.07
CA ALA A 55 -30.26 -16.70 5.31
C ALA A 55 -29.46 -16.82 4.01
N GLY A 56 -29.89 -17.66 3.08
CA GLY A 56 -29.24 -17.85 1.79
C GLY A 56 -29.28 -16.58 0.93
N SER A 57 -30.39 -15.86 0.93
CA SER A 57 -30.53 -14.58 0.21
C SER A 57 -29.63 -13.50 0.77
N LEU A 58 -29.52 -13.38 2.10
CA LEU A 58 -28.63 -12.42 2.75
C LEU A 58 -27.14 -12.72 2.47
N VAL A 59 -26.73 -13.98 2.58
CA VAL A 59 -25.34 -14.40 2.29
C VAL A 59 -25.04 -14.20 0.80
N GLY A 60 -25.96 -14.56 -0.08
CA GLY A 60 -25.81 -14.37 -1.51
C GLY A 60 -25.65 -12.91 -1.91
N ALA A 61 -26.52 -12.05 -1.43
CA ALA A 61 -26.49 -10.62 -1.72
C ALA A 61 -25.25 -9.93 -1.14
N SER A 62 -24.92 -10.17 0.12
CA SER A 62 -23.75 -9.56 0.77
C SER A 62 -22.44 -10.00 0.11
N GLY A 63 -22.31 -11.28 -0.26
CA GLY A 63 -21.14 -11.79 -0.96
C GLY A 63 -20.96 -11.19 -2.36
N LEU A 64 -22.04 -10.99 -3.13
CA LEU A 64 -21.98 -10.31 -4.43
C LEU A 64 -21.54 -8.85 -4.28
N ILE A 65 -22.16 -8.10 -3.37
CA ILE A 65 -21.81 -6.70 -3.11
C ILE A 65 -20.33 -6.58 -2.73
N LEU A 66 -19.86 -7.43 -1.80
CA LEU A 66 -18.47 -7.45 -1.38
C LEU A 66 -17.52 -7.75 -2.56
N THR A 67 -17.87 -8.73 -3.39
CA THR A 67 -17.09 -9.08 -4.59
C THR A 67 -16.96 -7.89 -5.55
N PHE A 68 -18.05 -7.16 -5.83
CA PHE A 68 -18.00 -5.97 -6.68
C PHE A 68 -17.20 -4.83 -6.08
N ILE A 69 -17.34 -4.58 -4.79
CA ILE A 69 -16.56 -3.55 -4.08
C ILE A 69 -15.06 -3.88 -4.15
N MET A 70 -14.69 -5.14 -3.92
CA MET A 70 -13.30 -5.59 -4.00
C MET A 70 -12.73 -5.47 -5.42
N CYS A 71 -13.50 -5.85 -6.46
CA CYS A 71 -13.10 -5.67 -7.85
C CYS A 71 -12.90 -4.18 -8.19
N LYS A 72 -13.82 -3.31 -7.76
CA LYS A 72 -13.73 -1.86 -7.95
C LYS A 72 -12.50 -1.28 -7.23
N ALA A 73 -12.24 -1.70 -6.00
CA ALA A 73 -11.07 -1.28 -5.23
C ALA A 73 -9.73 -1.69 -5.88
N MET A 74 -9.73 -2.79 -6.65
CA MET A 74 -8.56 -3.24 -7.42
C MET A 74 -8.50 -2.64 -8.83
N ASN A 75 -9.45 -1.79 -9.20
CA ASN A 75 -9.62 -1.24 -10.55
C ASN A 75 -9.63 -2.34 -11.64
N ARG A 76 -10.36 -3.44 -11.38
CA ARG A 76 -10.47 -4.58 -12.29
C ARG A 76 -11.93 -5.01 -12.40
N THR A 77 -12.29 -5.51 -13.59
CA THR A 77 -13.61 -6.12 -13.77
C THR A 77 -13.62 -7.54 -13.21
N LEU A 78 -14.79 -8.03 -12.81
CA LEU A 78 -14.96 -9.40 -12.35
C LEU A 78 -14.53 -10.42 -13.42
N THR A 79 -14.81 -10.10 -14.68
CA THR A 79 -14.42 -10.91 -15.84
C THR A 79 -12.89 -10.98 -15.98
N ASP A 80 -12.18 -9.88 -15.74
CA ASP A 80 -10.71 -9.87 -15.76
C ASP A 80 -10.13 -10.73 -14.64
N VAL A 81 -10.77 -10.73 -13.47
CA VAL A 81 -10.33 -11.54 -12.33
C VAL A 81 -10.55 -13.03 -12.58
N LEU A 82 -11.65 -13.41 -13.24
CA LEU A 82 -12.00 -14.82 -13.46
C LEU A 82 -11.36 -15.43 -14.70
N PHE A 83 -11.20 -14.65 -15.79
CA PHE A 83 -10.87 -15.20 -17.11
C PHE A 83 -9.55 -14.71 -17.70
N LYS A 84 -8.97 -13.62 -17.17
CA LYS A 84 -7.69 -13.15 -17.69
C LYS A 84 -6.58 -14.10 -17.25
N SER A 85 -6.16 -14.94 -18.17
CA SER A 85 -5.01 -15.83 -17.99
C SER A 85 -3.74 -15.02 -17.70
N PHE A 86 -2.91 -15.54 -16.80
CA PHE A 86 -1.64 -14.96 -16.35
C PHE A 86 -0.57 -15.03 -17.45
N GLY A 87 -0.80 -14.39 -18.57
CA GLY A 87 0.21 -14.13 -19.60
C GLY A 87 0.90 -12.83 -19.24
N GLY A 88 1.94 -12.88 -18.43
CA GLY A 88 2.82 -11.74 -18.20
C GLY A 88 3.43 -11.32 -19.54
N SER A 89 3.12 -10.14 -20.03
CA SER A 89 4.00 -9.42 -20.92
C SER A 89 5.29 -9.23 -20.14
N GLU A 90 6.34 -9.95 -20.50
CA GLU A 90 7.72 -9.63 -20.13
C GLU A 90 8.03 -8.25 -20.75
N LYS A 91 7.67 -7.18 -20.05
CA LYS A 91 8.32 -5.90 -20.31
C LYS A 91 9.72 -6.03 -19.73
N GLU A 92 10.71 -5.81 -20.58
CA GLU A 92 12.09 -5.65 -20.18
C GLU A 92 12.15 -4.69 -18.99
N THR A 93 12.47 -5.23 -17.85
CA THR A 93 12.79 -4.43 -16.67
C THR A 93 14.13 -3.80 -16.96
N LEU A 94 14.13 -2.57 -17.45
CA LEU A 94 15.32 -1.75 -17.44
C LEU A 94 15.82 -1.76 -15.98
N THR A 95 17.00 -2.29 -15.77
CA THR A 95 17.63 -2.37 -14.45
C THR A 95 18.10 -0.97 -14.10
N ARG A 96 17.17 -0.10 -13.70
CA ARG A 96 17.51 1.20 -13.11
C ARG A 96 18.01 0.97 -11.71
N THR A 97 19.13 1.56 -11.36
CA THR A 97 19.71 1.53 -10.01
C THR A 97 19.63 2.93 -9.39
N LYS A 98 19.26 3.00 -8.13
CA LYS A 98 19.31 4.21 -7.31
C LYS A 98 20.17 3.89 -6.09
N VAL A 99 21.06 4.81 -5.74
CA VAL A 99 21.87 4.70 -4.52
C VAL A 99 20.97 4.96 -3.32
N GLY A 100 21.09 4.16 -2.26
CA GLY A 100 20.38 4.38 -1.00
C GLY A 100 20.98 5.57 -0.26
N ALA A 101 20.14 6.33 0.44
CA ALA A 101 20.54 7.33 1.41
C ALA A 101 20.67 6.70 2.80
N ASP A 102 21.44 7.32 3.68
CA ASP A 102 21.53 6.93 5.07
C ASP A 102 20.51 7.66 5.95
N ALA A 103 20.17 7.07 7.10
CA ALA A 103 19.19 7.65 8.02
C ALA A 103 19.62 9.03 8.56
N GLU A 104 20.93 9.24 8.70
CA GLU A 104 21.52 10.51 9.15
C GLU A 104 21.30 11.62 8.11
N GLU A 105 21.48 11.32 6.81
CA GLU A 105 21.22 12.28 5.72
C GLU A 105 19.76 12.74 5.72
N VAL A 106 18.82 11.80 5.90
CA VAL A 106 17.39 12.11 5.98
C VAL A 106 17.08 12.91 7.23
N ALA A 107 17.67 12.58 8.37
CA ALA A 107 17.46 13.30 9.62
C ALA A 107 17.92 14.76 9.53
N MET A 108 19.06 15.04 8.86
CA MET A 108 19.53 16.42 8.59
C MET A 108 18.56 17.20 7.68
N MET A 109 17.90 16.53 6.73
CA MET A 109 16.93 17.21 5.87
C MET A 109 15.60 17.52 6.59
N VAL A 110 15.29 16.73 7.60
CA VAL A 110 14.07 16.93 8.41
C VAL A 110 14.19 18.16 9.32
N ASP A 111 15.38 18.52 9.77
CA ASP A 111 15.63 19.66 10.67
C ASP A 111 15.15 21.02 10.12
N GLY A 112 14.98 21.15 8.81
CA GLY A 112 14.44 22.36 8.18
C GLY A 112 13.00 22.28 7.69
N ALA A 113 12.32 21.14 7.88
CA ALA A 113 11.00 20.91 7.32
C ALA A 113 9.90 21.44 8.26
N GLN A 114 9.04 22.31 7.76
CA GLN A 114 7.88 22.84 8.48
C GLN A 114 6.65 21.94 8.35
N LYS A 115 6.49 21.27 7.19
CA LYS A 115 5.35 20.41 6.90
C LYS A 115 5.82 19.08 6.34
N VAL A 116 5.48 17.98 7.01
CA VAL A 116 5.81 16.62 6.62
C VAL A 116 4.53 15.81 6.44
N ILE A 117 4.39 15.15 5.30
CA ILE A 117 3.27 14.25 5.03
C ILE A 117 3.79 12.80 4.96
N ILE A 118 3.26 11.95 5.83
CA ILE A 118 3.59 10.53 5.88
C ILE A 118 2.57 9.75 5.05
N VAL A 119 3.08 8.93 4.12
CA VAL A 119 2.27 8.08 3.24
C VAL A 119 2.42 6.62 3.68
N PRO A 120 1.52 6.09 4.53
CA PRO A 120 1.60 4.71 4.97
C PRO A 120 1.14 3.77 3.86
N GLY A 121 1.96 2.77 3.56
CA GLY A 121 1.65 1.73 2.59
C GLY A 121 1.57 0.34 3.21
N TYR A 122 1.34 -0.66 2.37
CA TYR A 122 1.27 -2.06 2.81
C TYR A 122 2.57 -2.54 3.48
N GLY A 123 3.72 -2.01 3.09
CA GLY A 123 5.00 -2.33 3.74
C GLY A 123 5.05 -1.95 5.21
N MET A 124 4.39 -0.86 5.62
CA MET A 124 4.23 -0.51 7.04
C MET A 124 3.50 -1.62 7.81
N ALA A 125 2.41 -2.14 7.24
CA ALA A 125 1.64 -3.24 7.84
C ALA A 125 2.46 -4.55 7.94
N VAL A 126 3.27 -4.86 6.93
CA VAL A 126 4.10 -6.07 6.90
C VAL A 126 5.24 -6.02 7.92
N SER A 127 5.90 -4.88 8.04
CA SER A 127 6.99 -4.66 9.01
C SER A 127 6.48 -4.33 10.42
N GLN A 128 5.17 -4.12 10.59
CA GLN A 128 4.54 -3.72 11.85
C GLN A 128 5.25 -2.54 12.51
N CYS A 129 5.56 -1.50 11.72
CA CYS A 129 6.31 -0.33 12.18
C CYS A 129 5.42 0.87 12.53
N GLN A 130 4.11 0.69 12.70
CA GLN A 130 3.16 1.77 13.02
C GLN A 130 3.54 2.56 14.28
N HIS A 131 4.07 1.89 15.31
CA HIS A 131 4.52 2.53 16.53
C HIS A 131 5.77 3.39 16.31
N GLN A 132 6.74 2.91 15.51
CA GLN A 132 7.93 3.68 15.15
C GLN A 132 7.60 4.89 14.28
N VAL A 133 6.60 4.76 13.43
CA VAL A 133 6.07 5.86 12.61
C VAL A 133 5.39 6.92 13.48
N LYS A 134 4.65 6.50 14.50
CA LYS A 134 4.07 7.41 15.49
C LYS A 134 5.16 8.13 16.29
N GLU A 135 6.17 7.40 16.77
CA GLU A 135 7.32 7.97 17.45
C GLU A 135 8.04 9.01 16.58
N PHE A 136 8.24 8.71 15.29
CA PHE A 136 8.79 9.65 14.32
C PHE A 136 7.96 10.94 14.23
N SER A 137 6.63 10.80 14.10
CA SER A 137 5.72 11.96 14.07
C SER A 137 5.80 12.81 15.35
N ASP A 138 5.92 12.16 16.51
CA ASP A 138 6.02 12.87 17.79
C ASP A 138 7.36 13.60 17.93
N LEU A 139 8.47 12.95 17.54
CA LEU A 139 9.79 13.55 17.54
C LEU A 139 9.85 14.81 16.65
N LEU A 140 9.22 14.78 15.48
CA LEU A 140 9.17 15.93 14.58
C LEU A 140 8.44 17.11 15.20
N LYS A 141 7.32 16.84 15.88
CA LYS A 141 6.55 17.87 16.58
C LYS A 141 7.27 18.43 17.79
N GLU A 142 7.88 17.57 18.59
CA GLU A 142 8.53 17.97 19.83
C GLU A 142 9.84 18.72 19.61
N LYS A 143 10.67 18.29 18.64
CA LYS A 143 11.98 18.87 18.39
C LYS A 143 11.98 20.05 17.42
N PHE A 144 11.17 19.95 16.36
CA PHE A 144 11.22 20.91 15.24
C PHE A 144 9.94 21.70 15.04
N ASP A 145 8.90 21.51 15.89
CA ASP A 145 7.58 22.13 15.75
C ASP A 145 6.96 21.91 14.36
N THR A 146 7.26 20.75 13.76
CA THR A 146 6.84 20.39 12.40
C THR A 146 5.38 19.95 12.37
N GLU A 147 4.61 20.45 11.42
CA GLU A 147 3.26 19.94 11.14
C GLU A 147 3.34 18.56 10.46
N VAL A 148 2.80 17.52 11.10
CA VAL A 148 2.81 16.16 10.56
C VAL A 148 1.40 15.69 10.28
N LYS A 149 1.14 15.26 9.04
CA LYS A 149 -0.12 14.65 8.58
C LYS A 149 0.13 13.29 7.96
N PHE A 150 -0.91 12.45 7.93
CA PHE A 150 -0.89 11.13 7.32
C PHE A 150 -1.82 11.10 6.12
N ALA A 151 -1.28 10.80 4.95
CA ALA A 151 -2.03 10.68 3.71
C ALA A 151 -2.57 9.26 3.54
N ILE A 152 -3.86 9.09 3.73
CA ILE A 152 -4.51 7.77 3.68
C ILE A 152 -5.07 7.50 2.29
N HIS A 153 -4.53 6.48 1.64
CA HIS A 153 -5.10 5.99 0.39
C HIS A 153 -6.18 4.93 0.67
N PRO A 154 -7.37 5.01 0.06
CA PRO A 154 -8.50 4.12 0.36
C PRO A 154 -8.23 2.64 0.11
N VAL A 155 -7.32 2.31 -0.81
CA VAL A 155 -6.94 0.93 -1.12
C VAL A 155 -5.54 0.54 -0.61
N ALA A 156 -4.90 1.37 0.22
CA ALA A 156 -3.65 1.01 0.86
C ALA A 156 -3.84 -0.19 1.81
N GLY A 157 -3.00 -1.21 1.65
CA GLY A 157 -3.09 -2.42 2.48
C GLY A 157 -3.85 -3.56 1.83
N ARG A 158 -4.61 -4.33 2.61
CA ARG A 158 -5.35 -5.52 2.17
C ARG A 158 -6.86 -5.40 2.27
N MET A 159 -7.36 -4.39 2.96
CA MET A 159 -8.78 -4.12 3.16
C MET A 159 -8.99 -2.61 3.27
N PRO A 160 -10.18 -2.10 2.95
CA PRO A 160 -10.51 -0.70 3.17
C PRO A 160 -10.27 -0.29 4.63
N GLY A 161 -9.66 0.88 4.83
CA GLY A 161 -9.35 1.39 6.17
C GLY A 161 -8.21 0.67 6.91
N HIS A 162 -7.46 -0.22 6.24
CA HIS A 162 -6.37 -0.97 6.89
C HIS A 162 -5.34 -0.04 7.55
N MET A 163 -4.95 1.05 6.90
CA MET A 163 -3.99 2.00 7.46
C MET A 163 -4.57 2.76 8.65
N ASN A 164 -5.84 3.12 8.60
CA ASN A 164 -6.53 3.79 9.71
C ASN A 164 -6.52 2.93 10.99
N VAL A 165 -6.78 1.62 10.84
CA VAL A 165 -6.76 0.68 11.98
C VAL A 165 -5.36 0.58 12.60
N LEU A 166 -4.31 0.44 11.78
CA LEU A 166 -2.94 0.33 12.28
C LEU A 166 -2.45 1.63 12.94
N LEU A 167 -2.79 2.78 12.37
CA LEU A 167 -2.42 4.06 12.94
C LEU A 167 -3.22 4.37 14.22
N ALA A 168 -4.49 3.96 14.29
CA ALA A 168 -5.29 4.04 15.51
C ALA A 168 -4.72 3.13 16.61
N GLU A 169 -4.23 1.91 16.27
CA GLU A 169 -3.52 1.03 17.21
C GLU A 169 -2.26 1.71 17.78
N ALA A 170 -1.56 2.49 16.95
CA ALA A 170 -0.40 3.28 17.37
C ALA A 170 -0.79 4.59 18.10
N ASN A 171 -2.07 4.85 18.37
CA ASN A 171 -2.58 6.08 18.99
C ASN A 171 -2.26 7.35 18.18
N VAL A 172 -2.29 7.28 16.85
CA VAL A 172 -2.25 8.48 16.02
C VAL A 172 -3.61 9.19 16.10
N PRO A 173 -3.65 10.50 16.39
CA PRO A 173 -4.91 11.26 16.43
C PRO A 173 -5.62 11.25 15.07
N TYR A 174 -6.94 11.11 15.07
CA TYR A 174 -7.75 11.03 13.84
C TYR A 174 -7.73 12.30 13.01
N ASP A 175 -7.53 13.45 13.62
CA ASP A 175 -7.38 14.75 12.95
C ASP A 175 -6.11 14.85 12.08
N GLN A 176 -5.14 13.96 12.29
CA GLN A 176 -3.94 13.86 11.47
C GLN A 176 -4.09 12.86 10.31
N LEU A 177 -5.13 12.04 10.31
CA LEU A 177 -5.42 11.04 9.27
C LEU A 177 -6.29 11.68 8.19
N ILE A 178 -5.67 12.18 7.14
CA ILE A 178 -6.35 12.90 6.08
C ILE A 178 -6.54 11.98 4.87
N GLU A 179 -7.74 11.97 4.31
CA GLU A 179 -8.02 11.18 3.11
C GLU A 179 -7.33 11.76 1.87
N MET A 180 -7.06 10.89 0.90
CA MET A 180 -6.29 11.19 -0.31
C MET A 180 -6.80 12.43 -1.06
N ASP A 181 -8.13 12.56 -1.24
CA ASP A 181 -8.73 13.65 -2.04
C ASP A 181 -8.48 15.04 -1.41
N GLU A 182 -8.41 15.10 -0.09
CA GLU A 182 -8.14 16.31 0.67
C GLU A 182 -6.63 16.58 0.73
N ILE A 183 -5.83 15.59 1.14
CA ILE A 183 -4.39 15.77 1.35
C ILE A 183 -3.62 16.04 0.06
N ASN A 184 -4.12 15.59 -1.11
CA ASN A 184 -3.48 15.84 -2.40
C ASN A 184 -3.34 17.31 -2.74
N GLN A 185 -4.17 18.18 -2.19
CA GLN A 185 -4.08 19.63 -2.37
C GLN A 185 -2.91 20.24 -1.59
N GLU A 186 -2.47 19.58 -0.53
CA GLU A 186 -1.42 20.07 0.37
C GLU A 186 0.00 19.64 -0.01
N PHE A 187 0.16 18.67 -0.92
CA PHE A 187 1.51 18.17 -1.29
C PHE A 187 2.39 19.23 -1.96
N SER A 188 1.82 20.21 -2.66
CA SER A 188 2.58 21.30 -3.26
C SER A 188 3.22 22.26 -2.22
N GLU A 189 2.67 22.27 -1.01
CA GLU A 189 3.17 23.05 0.13
C GLU A 189 3.98 22.20 1.12
N CYS A 190 4.12 20.90 0.83
CA CYS A 190 4.80 19.94 1.67
C CYS A 190 6.32 19.99 1.44
N ASP A 191 7.08 20.17 2.50
CA ASP A 191 8.54 20.16 2.40
C ASP A 191 9.08 18.75 2.21
N MET A 192 8.49 17.76 2.90
CA MET A 192 8.93 16.37 2.80
C MET A 192 7.75 15.40 2.83
N ALA A 193 7.70 14.50 1.83
CA ALA A 193 6.81 13.35 1.82
C ALA A 193 7.58 12.09 2.24
N VAL A 194 7.14 11.39 3.27
CA VAL A 194 7.75 10.14 3.76
C VAL A 194 6.87 8.95 3.40
N ILE A 195 7.30 8.16 2.43
CA ILE A 195 6.54 7.00 1.92
C ILE A 195 7.05 5.73 2.59
N ILE A 196 6.18 5.02 3.30
CA ILE A 196 6.55 3.83 4.05
C ILE A 196 5.93 2.58 3.43
N GLY A 197 6.72 1.91 2.58
CA GLY A 197 6.31 0.66 1.94
C GLY A 197 5.09 0.78 1.02
N ALA A 198 4.87 1.94 0.40
CA ALA A 198 3.93 2.13 -0.70
C ALA A 198 4.65 2.06 -2.06
N ASN A 199 3.92 1.75 -3.12
CA ASN A 199 4.42 1.76 -4.49
C ASN A 199 3.33 2.23 -5.45
N ASP A 200 2.35 1.37 -5.77
CA ASP A 200 1.34 1.65 -6.79
C ASP A 200 0.44 2.85 -6.40
N THR A 201 0.18 3.04 -5.11
CA THR A 201 -0.66 4.13 -4.57
C THR A 201 -0.07 5.54 -4.72
N CYS A 202 1.21 5.65 -5.03
CA CYS A 202 1.92 6.93 -5.27
C CYS A 202 2.69 6.91 -6.60
N ASN A 203 2.28 6.04 -7.55
CA ASN A 203 2.97 5.92 -8.85
C ASN A 203 2.40 6.90 -9.87
N PRO A 204 3.18 7.90 -10.34
CA PRO A 204 2.73 8.87 -11.34
C PRO A 204 2.27 8.25 -12.66
N ALA A 205 2.72 7.02 -12.99
CA ALA A 205 2.28 6.30 -14.19
C ALA A 205 0.76 6.08 -14.25
N ALA A 206 0.04 6.15 -13.12
CA ALA A 206 -1.41 6.07 -13.10
C ALA A 206 -2.11 7.21 -13.85
N ARG A 207 -1.43 8.37 -13.99
CA ARG A 207 -1.94 9.55 -14.72
C ARG A 207 -1.79 9.43 -16.23
N SER A 208 -0.95 8.54 -16.74
CA SER A 208 -0.70 8.39 -18.18
C SER A 208 -1.92 7.89 -18.98
N GLY A 209 -2.94 7.36 -18.32
CA GLY A 209 -4.12 6.78 -18.95
C GLY A 209 -3.88 5.43 -19.63
N GLU A 210 -2.66 4.91 -19.60
CA GLU A 210 -2.28 3.63 -20.19
C GLU A 210 -1.70 2.67 -19.14
N GLY A 211 -1.88 1.36 -19.36
CA GLY A 211 -1.30 0.32 -18.53
C GLY A 211 -2.17 -0.11 -17.33
N PRO A 212 -1.63 -0.99 -16.46
CA PRO A 212 -2.38 -1.61 -15.37
C PRO A 212 -2.85 -0.64 -14.26
N LEU A 213 -2.20 0.52 -14.13
CA LEU A 213 -2.53 1.55 -13.14
C LEU A 213 -3.45 2.65 -13.70
N ALA A 214 -3.75 2.62 -15.01
CA ALA A 214 -4.52 3.68 -15.67
C ALA A 214 -5.84 4.00 -14.95
N GLY A 215 -6.04 5.28 -14.62
CA GLY A 215 -7.25 5.76 -13.96
C GLY A 215 -7.36 5.42 -12.47
N MET A 216 -6.35 4.81 -11.87
CA MET A 216 -6.31 4.64 -10.43
C MET A 216 -5.99 6.00 -9.78
N PRO A 217 -6.80 6.48 -8.83
CA PRO A 217 -6.44 7.65 -8.06
C PRO A 217 -5.19 7.36 -7.23
N ILE A 218 -4.30 8.34 -7.13
CA ILE A 218 -3.02 8.19 -6.43
C ILE A 218 -2.78 9.35 -5.46
N ILE A 219 -1.90 9.13 -4.51
CA ILE A 219 -1.36 10.18 -3.64
C ILE A 219 -0.29 10.93 -4.42
N ASP A 220 -0.43 12.25 -4.49
CA ASP A 220 0.42 13.16 -5.26
C ASP A 220 1.76 13.47 -4.56
N ALA A 221 2.39 12.45 -3.99
CA ALA A 221 3.66 12.60 -3.25
C ALA A 221 4.81 13.16 -4.12
N ASP A 222 4.71 13.01 -5.43
CA ASP A 222 5.62 13.59 -6.42
C ASP A 222 5.58 15.12 -6.47
N LYS A 223 4.56 15.77 -5.90
CA LYS A 223 4.48 17.24 -5.81
C LYS A 223 5.24 17.82 -4.62
N ALA A 224 5.60 17.02 -3.62
CA ALA A 224 6.39 17.47 -2.49
C ALA A 224 7.78 17.96 -2.92
N ARG A 225 8.38 18.85 -2.13
CA ARG A 225 9.72 19.40 -2.40
C ARG A 225 10.79 18.31 -2.33
N SER A 226 10.72 17.43 -1.34
CA SER A 226 11.56 16.25 -1.19
C SER A 226 10.73 15.02 -0.88
N VAL A 227 11.23 13.83 -1.26
CA VAL A 227 10.54 12.56 -1.05
C VAL A 227 11.49 11.57 -0.43
N VAL A 228 11.09 10.98 0.68
CA VAL A 228 11.83 9.89 1.34
C VAL A 228 11.03 8.61 1.22
N ILE A 229 11.65 7.55 0.73
CA ILE A 229 10.98 6.28 0.51
C ILE A 229 11.66 5.17 1.28
N ILE A 230 10.93 4.55 2.18
CA ILE A 230 11.40 3.40 2.96
C ILE A 230 10.88 2.13 2.31
N LYS A 231 11.77 1.36 1.72
CA LYS A 231 11.45 0.15 0.98
C LYS A 231 12.61 -0.85 1.00
N ARG A 232 12.31 -2.14 0.95
CA ARG A 232 13.35 -3.18 0.97
C ARG A 232 14.16 -3.27 -0.34
N SER A 233 13.58 -2.89 -1.46
CA SER A 233 14.21 -2.95 -2.79
C SER A 233 13.43 -2.12 -3.80
N LEU A 234 14.01 -1.86 -4.96
CA LEU A 234 13.34 -1.20 -6.10
C LEU A 234 12.33 -2.12 -6.84
N SER A 235 12.04 -3.31 -6.32
CA SER A 235 11.09 -4.22 -6.98
C SER A 235 9.74 -3.55 -7.20
N VAL A 236 9.16 -3.83 -8.37
CA VAL A 236 7.85 -3.35 -8.79
C VAL A 236 6.77 -3.69 -7.76
N GLY A 237 5.71 -2.88 -7.73
CA GLY A 237 4.54 -3.09 -6.89
C GLY A 237 3.64 -4.21 -7.40
N TYR A 238 2.43 -4.24 -6.89
CA TYR A 238 1.41 -5.21 -7.26
C TYR A 238 1.01 -5.13 -8.75
N ALA A 239 0.96 -3.91 -9.29
CA ALA A 239 0.61 -3.69 -10.69
C ALA A 239 1.70 -4.13 -11.67
N GLY A 240 2.90 -4.47 -11.18
CA GLY A 240 4.03 -4.87 -12.03
C GLY A 240 4.60 -3.73 -12.88
N VAL A 241 4.33 -2.49 -12.50
CA VAL A 241 4.81 -1.27 -13.18
C VAL A 241 5.92 -0.66 -12.35
N ASP A 242 6.99 -0.22 -13.02
CA ASP A 242 8.06 0.55 -12.37
C ASP A 242 7.52 1.92 -11.93
N ASN A 243 8.13 2.50 -10.91
CA ASN A 243 7.69 3.77 -10.35
C ASN A 243 8.77 4.83 -10.57
N ASP A 244 8.51 5.76 -11.49
CA ASP A 244 9.45 6.81 -11.85
C ASP A 244 9.78 7.73 -10.67
N LEU A 245 8.88 7.88 -9.71
CA LEU A 245 9.12 8.65 -8.49
C LEU A 245 10.37 8.20 -7.72
N PHE A 246 10.72 6.90 -7.78
CA PHE A 246 11.88 6.36 -7.06
C PHE A 246 13.22 6.85 -7.64
N TYR A 247 13.22 7.27 -8.90
CA TYR A 247 14.41 7.68 -9.63
C TYR A 247 14.58 9.20 -9.72
N GLU A 248 13.60 9.98 -9.28
CA GLU A 248 13.69 11.45 -9.26
C GLU A 248 14.83 11.92 -8.34
N ASP A 249 15.48 13.03 -8.71
CA ASP A 249 16.61 13.59 -7.97
C ASP A 249 16.25 14.01 -6.54
N LYS A 250 15.01 14.48 -6.33
CA LYS A 250 14.46 14.85 -5.02
C LYS A 250 14.07 13.66 -4.13
N THR A 251 14.19 12.43 -4.65
CA THR A 251 13.79 11.21 -3.93
C THR A 251 14.99 10.55 -3.30
N MET A 252 14.92 10.32 -2.00
CA MET A 252 15.90 9.58 -1.21
C MET A 252 15.33 8.20 -0.86
N MET A 253 16.12 7.17 -1.10
CA MET A 253 15.71 5.78 -0.84
C MET A 253 16.40 5.24 0.41
N LEU A 254 15.64 4.90 1.44
CA LEU A 254 16.11 4.13 2.59
C LEU A 254 15.81 2.65 2.38
N PHE A 255 16.82 1.90 1.97
CA PHE A 255 16.68 0.48 1.68
C PHE A 255 16.80 -0.37 2.94
N GLY A 256 15.73 -1.03 3.32
CA GLY A 256 15.73 -1.94 4.46
C GLY A 256 14.33 -2.40 4.89
N ASP A 257 14.29 -3.12 5.99
CA ASP A 257 13.05 -3.43 6.67
C ASP A 257 12.46 -2.16 7.29
N GLY A 258 11.15 -1.93 7.10
CA GLY A 258 10.50 -0.70 7.54
C GLY A 258 10.70 -0.40 9.03
N LYS A 259 10.64 -1.41 9.88
CA LYS A 259 10.84 -1.24 11.33
C LYS A 259 12.28 -0.87 11.68
N VAL A 260 13.25 -1.52 11.05
CA VAL A 260 14.67 -1.25 11.27
C VAL A 260 15.02 0.16 10.80
N MET A 261 14.59 0.53 9.60
CA MET A 261 14.89 1.86 9.03
C MET A 261 14.21 2.99 9.80
N MET A 262 12.96 2.79 10.25
CA MET A 262 12.28 3.78 11.10
C MET A 262 12.97 3.94 12.46
N ASN A 263 13.44 2.86 13.08
CA ASN A 263 14.22 2.95 14.32
C ASN A 263 15.53 3.71 14.11
N SER A 264 16.27 3.42 13.03
CA SER A 264 17.51 4.13 12.71
C SER A 264 17.26 5.62 12.48
N LEU A 265 16.17 5.97 11.76
CA LEU A 265 15.79 7.35 11.53
C LEU A 265 15.40 8.07 12.83
N ASN A 266 14.62 7.43 13.69
CA ASN A 266 14.24 7.98 14.99
C ASN A 266 15.47 8.19 15.89
N SER A 267 16.45 7.27 15.85
CA SER A 267 17.71 7.42 16.58
C SER A 267 18.53 8.59 16.05
N ALA A 268 18.68 8.71 14.73
CA ALA A 268 19.39 9.83 14.11
C ALA A 268 18.75 11.19 14.44
N ILE A 269 17.42 11.28 14.45
CA ILE A 269 16.71 12.50 14.83
C ILE A 269 16.91 12.83 16.32
N LYS A 270 17.04 11.84 17.20
CA LYS A 270 17.30 12.07 18.62
C LYS A 270 18.70 12.63 18.88
N GLU A 271 19.65 12.33 18.00
CA GLU A 271 21.04 12.77 18.09
C GLU A 271 21.28 14.20 17.56
N ILE A 272 20.41 14.69 16.69
CA ILE A 272 20.38 16.10 16.23
C ILE A 272 19.74 16.98 17.30
#